data_5a9c6700d176925cd755136b80bce116
#
_entry.id   5a9c6700d176925cd755136b80bce116
#
_cell.length_a   1.000
_cell.length_b   1.000
_cell.length_c   1.000
_cell.angle_alpha   90.00
_cell.angle_beta   90.00
_cell.angle_gamma   90.00
#
_symmetry.space_group_name_H-M   'P 1'
#
loop_
_entity.id
_entity.type
_entity.pdbx_description
1 polymer ?
#
loop_
_entity_poly.entity_id
_entity_poly.type
_entity_poly.pdbx_seq_one_letter_code
_entity_poly.pdbx_strand_id
1 'polypeptide(L)'
;QTCALPILWSRRPVTLLQDLYSTALQTQVEREEQILWQLVEQSSRTQNVRELLETGALPRSVTDSWVSLGEIRRNREGDQLVLEGEARVTVLYLDENDTLQALQRPLAVSCRLDAPEGARCCCRAACSGEVFAAPSAGGIEVRFAVDFHFLILREQHTAAVCGAALGEPRTRGEGDQPSVVLRLASPGEGLWELAKAYGTTTEQIVQANGLEEGQLPLGQMLLIPSVR
;
A
#
# COMPACT_ATOMS: atom_id res chain seq x y z
N GLN A 1 -24.20 21.52 9.53
CA GLN A 1 -22.74 21.44 9.42
C GLN A 1 -22.34 19.96 9.51
N THR A 2 -22.10 19.33 8.40
CA THR A 2 -21.45 18.01 8.39
C THR A 2 -19.99 18.22 8.75
N CYS A 3 -19.64 17.88 9.99
CA CYS A 3 -18.26 17.88 10.45
C CYS A 3 -17.54 16.72 9.74
N ALA A 4 -16.91 16.99 8.61
CA ALA A 4 -16.03 16.03 7.95
C ALA A 4 -14.75 15.93 8.78
N LEU A 5 -14.57 14.83 9.51
CA LEU A 5 -13.28 14.52 10.14
C LEU A 5 -12.29 14.15 9.02
N PRO A 6 -11.24 14.95 8.79
CA PRO A 6 -10.23 14.59 7.80
C PRO A 6 -9.48 13.35 8.27
N ILE A 7 -9.43 12.31 7.44
CA ILE A 7 -8.54 11.17 7.66
C ILE A 7 -7.19 11.56 7.10
N LEU A 8 -6.23 11.81 7.98
CA LEU A 8 -4.86 12.12 7.60
C LEU A 8 -4.00 10.86 7.68
N TRP A 9 -3.29 10.58 6.61
CA TRP A 9 -2.32 9.50 6.54
C TRP A 9 -0.92 10.10 6.61
N SER A 10 -0.06 9.52 7.46
CA SER A 10 1.36 9.86 7.47
C SER A 10 2.20 8.62 7.24
N ARG A 11 3.21 8.73 6.36
CA ARG A 11 4.19 7.67 6.15
C ARG A 11 5.35 7.89 7.12
N ARG A 12 5.70 6.84 7.87
CA ARG A 12 6.84 6.86 8.77
C ARG A 12 7.71 5.62 8.52
N PRO A 13 9.03 5.75 8.48
CA PRO A 13 9.91 4.60 8.55
C PRO A 13 9.76 3.95 9.93
N VAL A 14 9.63 2.63 9.95
CA VAL A 14 9.57 1.83 11.16
C VAL A 14 10.75 0.87 11.13
N THR A 15 11.59 0.91 12.16
CA THR A 15 12.68 -0.04 12.35
C THR A 15 12.26 -1.06 13.40
N LEU A 16 12.26 -2.33 13.02
CA LEU A 16 11.93 -3.43 13.91
C LEU A 16 13.16 -4.30 14.12
N LEU A 17 13.39 -4.67 15.37
CA LEU A 17 14.40 -5.65 15.72
C LEU A 17 13.82 -7.05 15.44
N GLN A 18 14.43 -7.78 14.53
CA GLN A 18 13.96 -9.13 14.14
C GLN A 18 14.63 -10.24 14.93
N ASP A 19 15.88 -10.02 15.34
CA ASP A 19 16.65 -11.00 16.11
C ASP A 19 17.73 -10.31 16.94
N LEU A 20 18.18 -10.99 18.00
CA LEU A 20 19.33 -10.60 18.80
C LEU A 20 19.99 -11.85 19.43
N TYR A 21 21.26 -11.76 19.73
CA TYR A 21 22.00 -12.76 20.48
C TYR A 21 23.14 -12.11 21.27
N SER A 22 23.67 -12.85 22.24
CA SER A 22 24.88 -12.48 22.96
C SER A 22 25.99 -13.48 22.67
N THR A 23 27.19 -13.01 22.53
CA THR A 23 28.40 -13.85 22.39
C THR A 23 28.82 -14.48 23.71
N ALA A 24 28.44 -13.88 24.86
CA ALA A 24 28.86 -14.30 26.19
C ALA A 24 27.77 -15.05 26.97
N LEU A 25 26.49 -14.70 26.79
CA LEU A 25 25.38 -15.22 27.57
C LEU A 25 24.39 -15.96 26.67
N GLN A 26 23.69 -16.92 27.23
CA GLN A 26 22.49 -17.48 26.60
C GLN A 26 21.44 -16.39 26.50
N THR A 27 20.72 -16.35 25.38
CA THR A 27 19.71 -15.32 25.15
C THR A 27 18.40 -16.00 24.81
N GLN A 28 17.36 -15.69 25.55
CA GLN A 28 15.98 -16.05 25.22
C GLN A 28 15.33 -14.84 24.60
N VAL A 29 14.78 -15.02 23.40
CA VAL A 29 14.19 -13.94 22.61
C VAL A 29 12.71 -14.21 22.44
N GLU A 30 11.90 -13.28 22.92
CA GLU A 30 10.46 -13.27 22.73
C GLU A 30 10.14 -12.47 21.47
N ARG A 31 9.31 -13.05 20.60
CA ARG A 31 8.87 -12.43 19.35
C ARG A 31 7.37 -12.34 19.30
N GLU A 32 6.89 -11.23 18.78
CA GLU A 32 5.48 -11.00 18.55
C GLU A 32 5.28 -10.64 17.08
N GLU A 33 4.19 -11.13 16.51
CA GLU A 33 3.81 -10.77 15.14
C GLU A 33 3.29 -9.34 15.13
N GLN A 34 3.91 -8.51 14.29
CA GLN A 34 3.52 -7.13 14.04
C GLN A 34 2.85 -7.01 12.69
N ILE A 35 1.71 -6.35 12.67
CA ILE A 35 0.96 -6.08 11.45
C ILE A 35 1.26 -4.66 11.00
N LEU A 36 1.90 -4.53 9.86
CA LEU A 36 2.26 -3.26 9.24
C LEU A 36 1.43 -3.03 7.99
N TRP A 37 1.05 -1.79 7.73
CA TRP A 37 0.38 -1.39 6.50
C TRP A 37 1.40 -0.74 5.56
N GLN A 38 1.74 -1.44 4.49
CA GLN A 38 2.61 -0.93 3.45
C GLN A 38 1.79 -0.17 2.43
N LEU A 39 2.18 1.08 2.14
CA LEU A 39 1.63 1.84 1.03
C LEU A 39 2.10 1.23 -0.29
N VAL A 40 1.15 0.74 -1.09
CA VAL A 40 1.40 0.21 -2.43
C VAL A 40 1.29 1.34 -3.44
N GLU A 41 0.17 2.08 -3.43
CA GLU A 41 -0.07 3.20 -4.34
C GLU A 41 -0.94 4.27 -3.67
N GLN A 42 -0.62 5.52 -3.93
CA GLN A 42 -1.46 6.67 -3.65
C GLN A 42 -1.51 7.54 -4.90
N SER A 43 -2.68 7.65 -5.49
CA SER A 43 -2.84 8.35 -6.76
C SER A 43 -4.27 8.84 -6.97
N SER A 44 -4.51 9.48 -8.09
CA SER A 44 -5.83 9.85 -8.56
C SER A 44 -5.99 9.50 -10.04
N ARG A 45 -7.21 9.14 -10.43
CA ARG A 45 -7.59 8.91 -11.83
C ARG A 45 -8.85 9.67 -12.12
N THR A 46 -8.89 10.31 -13.29
CA THR A 46 -10.04 11.08 -13.77
C THR A 46 -10.78 10.32 -14.84
N GLN A 47 -12.09 10.20 -14.66
CA GLN A 47 -13.00 9.76 -15.71
C GLN A 47 -13.74 10.96 -16.27
N ASN A 48 -13.57 11.23 -17.57
CA ASN A 48 -14.37 12.21 -18.29
C ASN A 48 -15.66 11.56 -18.80
N VAL A 49 -16.77 12.14 -18.45
CA VAL A 49 -18.11 11.70 -18.86
C VAL A 49 -18.65 12.69 -19.89
N ARG A 50 -19.14 12.17 -21.00
CA ARG A 50 -19.85 12.92 -22.03
C ARG A 50 -21.07 12.11 -22.45
N GLU A 51 -22.25 12.66 -22.27
CA GLU A 51 -23.48 11.97 -22.52
C GLU A 51 -24.53 12.90 -23.13
N LEU A 52 -25.37 12.37 -24.01
CA LEU A 52 -26.54 13.05 -24.53
C LEU A 52 -27.78 12.60 -23.75
N LEU A 53 -28.34 13.50 -23.00
CA LEU A 53 -29.57 13.26 -22.21
C LEU A 53 -30.79 13.59 -23.10
N GLU A 54 -31.54 12.57 -23.47
CA GLU A 54 -32.79 12.75 -24.20
C GLU A 54 -33.80 13.54 -23.37
N THR A 55 -34.43 14.53 -23.99
CA THR A 55 -35.46 15.39 -23.38
C THR A 55 -36.81 15.12 -23.99
N GLY A 56 -37.88 15.24 -23.23
CA GLY A 56 -39.26 15.08 -23.73
C GLY A 56 -39.75 16.27 -24.59
N ALA A 57 -39.12 17.44 -24.43
CA ALA A 57 -39.37 18.65 -25.22
C ALA A 57 -38.03 19.19 -25.72
N LEU A 58 -38.06 19.95 -26.83
CA LEU A 58 -36.83 20.53 -27.38
C LEU A 58 -36.25 21.56 -26.42
N PRO A 59 -35.00 21.43 -25.98
CA PRO A 59 -34.38 22.36 -25.09
C PRO A 59 -33.94 23.61 -25.87
N ARG A 60 -34.35 24.78 -25.40
CA ARG A 60 -33.94 26.07 -25.94
C ARG A 60 -32.66 26.59 -25.28
N SER A 61 -32.61 26.47 -23.94
CA SER A 61 -31.45 26.93 -23.18
C SER A 61 -31.36 26.15 -21.84
N VAL A 62 -30.14 25.92 -21.41
CA VAL A 62 -29.87 25.36 -20.05
C VAL A 62 -29.75 26.54 -19.08
N THR A 63 -30.46 26.43 -17.96
CA THR A 63 -30.46 27.42 -16.90
C THR A 63 -29.42 27.08 -15.82
N ASP A 64 -29.38 25.79 -15.43
CA ASP A 64 -28.43 25.31 -14.42
C ASP A 64 -28.19 23.80 -14.58
N SER A 65 -27.04 23.33 -14.09
CA SER A 65 -26.70 21.92 -14.10
C SER A 65 -25.74 21.57 -12.98
N TRP A 66 -25.96 20.42 -12.35
CA TRP A 66 -25.06 19.90 -11.32
C TRP A 66 -25.03 18.38 -11.32
N VAL A 67 -24.00 17.82 -10.69
CA VAL A 67 -23.82 16.40 -10.53
C VAL A 67 -23.65 16.06 -9.05
N SER A 68 -24.39 15.08 -8.56
CA SER A 68 -24.18 14.48 -7.25
C SER A 68 -23.69 13.06 -7.41
N LEU A 69 -22.61 12.70 -6.69
CA LEU A 69 -22.09 11.34 -6.67
C LEU A 69 -22.74 10.53 -5.56
N GLY A 70 -23.14 9.31 -5.89
CA GLY A 70 -23.56 8.29 -4.95
C GLY A 70 -22.38 7.61 -4.25
N GLU A 71 -22.68 6.54 -3.53
CA GLU A 71 -21.68 5.72 -2.87
C GLU A 71 -20.82 4.97 -3.91
N ILE A 72 -19.51 4.95 -3.69
CA ILE A 72 -18.57 4.18 -4.52
C ILE A 72 -18.42 2.78 -3.93
N ARG A 73 -18.82 1.79 -4.69
CA ARG A 73 -18.67 0.38 -4.39
C ARG A 73 -17.33 -0.12 -4.90
N ARG A 74 -16.79 -1.13 -4.23
CA ARG A 74 -15.50 -1.74 -4.56
C ARG A 74 -15.73 -3.20 -4.86
N ASN A 75 -15.49 -3.60 -6.09
CA ASN A 75 -15.60 -4.97 -6.58
C ASN A 75 -14.24 -5.46 -7.04
N ARG A 76 -13.91 -6.71 -6.82
CA ARG A 76 -12.68 -7.31 -7.30
C ARG A 76 -12.99 -8.19 -8.52
N GLU A 77 -12.25 -7.95 -9.61
CA GLU A 77 -12.29 -8.72 -10.84
C GLU A 77 -10.87 -9.26 -11.14
N GLY A 78 -10.57 -10.47 -10.64
CA GLY A 78 -9.21 -11.02 -10.71
C GLY A 78 -8.21 -10.15 -9.94
N ASP A 79 -7.15 -9.73 -10.62
CA ASP A 79 -6.10 -8.87 -10.04
C ASP A 79 -6.46 -7.38 -10.06
N GLN A 80 -7.65 -7.03 -10.56
CA GLN A 80 -8.11 -5.65 -10.62
C GLN A 80 -9.15 -5.35 -9.56
N LEU A 81 -9.07 -4.16 -9.01
CA LEU A 81 -10.09 -3.56 -8.16
C LEU A 81 -10.89 -2.58 -9.00
N VAL A 82 -12.19 -2.80 -9.12
CA VAL A 82 -13.10 -1.93 -9.83
C VAL A 82 -13.86 -1.07 -8.83
N LEU A 83 -13.73 0.24 -8.96
CA LEU A 83 -14.47 1.24 -8.21
C LEU A 83 -15.66 1.64 -9.07
N GLU A 84 -16.87 1.45 -8.59
CA GLU A 84 -18.09 1.72 -9.35
C GLU A 84 -19.04 2.59 -8.53
N GLY A 85 -19.72 3.51 -9.20
CA GLY A 85 -20.70 4.36 -8.59
C GLY A 85 -21.67 4.94 -9.57
N GLU A 86 -22.57 5.76 -9.07
CA GLU A 86 -23.58 6.48 -9.84
C GLU A 86 -23.36 7.97 -9.70
N ALA A 87 -23.25 8.67 -10.84
CA ALA A 87 -23.29 10.12 -10.90
C ALA A 87 -24.70 10.52 -11.34
N ARG A 88 -25.41 11.21 -10.47
CA ARG A 88 -26.77 11.72 -10.78
C ARG A 88 -26.63 13.14 -11.31
N VAL A 89 -26.85 13.25 -12.63
CA VAL A 89 -26.87 14.54 -13.31
C VAL A 89 -28.26 15.15 -13.23
N THR A 90 -28.34 16.40 -12.83
CA THR A 90 -29.58 17.19 -12.83
C THR A 90 -29.34 18.41 -13.69
N VAL A 91 -30.27 18.66 -14.63
CA VAL A 91 -30.26 19.80 -15.52
C VAL A 91 -31.59 20.52 -15.46
N LEU A 92 -31.54 21.86 -15.27
CA LEU A 92 -32.69 22.74 -15.42
C LEU A 92 -32.59 23.44 -16.77
N TYR A 93 -33.64 23.41 -17.56
CA TYR A 93 -33.65 24.00 -18.90
C TYR A 93 -34.99 24.63 -19.24
N LEU A 94 -34.97 25.58 -20.14
CA LEU A 94 -36.18 26.13 -20.76
C LEU A 94 -36.45 25.38 -22.07
N ASP A 95 -37.69 24.91 -22.23
CA ASP A 95 -38.14 24.33 -23.50
C ASP A 95 -38.49 25.40 -24.56
N GLU A 96 -38.98 24.96 -25.71
CA GLU A 96 -39.37 25.82 -26.83
C GLU A 96 -40.50 26.81 -26.47
N ASN A 97 -41.27 26.52 -25.42
CA ASN A 97 -42.36 27.33 -24.92
C ASN A 97 -41.94 28.23 -23.74
N ASP A 98 -40.63 28.37 -23.47
CA ASP A 98 -40.10 29.07 -22.31
C ASP A 98 -40.56 28.53 -20.96
N THR A 99 -40.95 27.24 -20.93
CA THR A 99 -41.35 26.58 -19.70
C THR A 99 -40.13 25.92 -19.04
N LEU A 100 -39.96 26.17 -17.73
CA LEU A 100 -38.85 25.55 -16.98
C LEU A 100 -39.10 24.04 -16.79
N GLN A 101 -38.18 23.25 -17.23
CA GLN A 101 -38.15 21.81 -17.13
C GLN A 101 -36.97 21.35 -16.28
N ALA A 102 -37.12 20.19 -15.61
CA ALA A 102 -36.07 19.54 -14.86
C ALA A 102 -35.86 18.13 -15.41
N LEU A 103 -34.61 17.79 -15.68
CA LEU A 103 -34.21 16.47 -16.11
C LEU A 103 -33.19 15.92 -15.10
N GLN A 104 -33.43 14.68 -14.65
CA GLN A 104 -32.48 13.97 -13.78
C GLN A 104 -32.17 12.60 -14.38
N ARG A 105 -30.88 12.27 -14.47
CA ARG A 105 -30.42 10.97 -15.01
C ARG A 105 -29.26 10.41 -14.19
N PRO A 106 -29.30 9.12 -13.83
CA PRO A 106 -28.17 8.39 -13.29
C PRO A 106 -27.23 7.98 -14.42
N LEU A 107 -25.94 8.24 -14.27
CA LEU A 107 -24.87 7.80 -15.17
C LEU A 107 -23.87 6.96 -14.38
N ALA A 108 -23.47 5.82 -14.96
CA ALA A 108 -22.47 4.97 -14.34
C ALA A 108 -21.08 5.63 -14.41
N VAL A 109 -20.35 5.61 -13.30
CA VAL A 109 -18.97 6.03 -13.24
C VAL A 109 -18.12 4.92 -12.64
N SER A 110 -16.93 4.69 -13.21
CA SER A 110 -16.06 3.61 -12.77
C SER A 110 -14.58 3.92 -12.94
N CYS A 111 -13.76 3.29 -12.12
CA CYS A 111 -12.31 3.36 -12.23
C CYS A 111 -11.72 1.98 -11.92
N ARG A 112 -10.82 1.52 -12.79
CA ARG A 112 -10.11 0.23 -12.59
C ARG A 112 -8.71 0.50 -12.08
N LEU A 113 -8.31 -0.24 -11.06
CA LEU A 113 -7.03 -0.12 -10.37
C LEU A 113 -6.37 -1.49 -10.30
N ASP A 114 -5.07 -1.54 -10.51
CA ASP A 114 -4.28 -2.72 -10.24
C ASP A 114 -4.01 -2.79 -8.73
N ALA A 115 -4.49 -3.82 -8.07
CA ALA A 115 -4.35 -3.96 -6.63
C ALA A 115 -4.00 -5.42 -6.30
N PRO A 116 -2.89 -5.67 -5.57
CA PRO A 116 -2.52 -7.01 -5.16
C PRO A 116 -3.64 -7.70 -4.39
N GLU A 117 -3.67 -9.01 -4.44
CA GLU A 117 -4.60 -9.79 -3.61
C GLU A 117 -4.42 -9.44 -2.12
N GLY A 118 -5.54 -9.34 -1.40
CA GLY A 118 -5.54 -8.93 0.01
C GLY A 118 -5.29 -7.44 0.27
N ALA A 119 -5.02 -6.63 -0.77
CA ALA A 119 -4.83 -5.20 -0.58
C ALA A 119 -6.13 -4.49 -0.19
N ARG A 120 -6.00 -3.55 0.74
CA ARG A 120 -7.08 -2.66 1.18
C ARG A 120 -7.04 -1.37 0.38
N CYS A 121 -8.17 -1.00 -0.21
CA CYS A 121 -8.30 0.26 -0.92
C CYS A 121 -9.21 1.22 -0.14
N CYS A 122 -8.72 2.43 0.12
CA CYS A 122 -9.52 3.55 0.57
C CYS A 122 -9.71 4.48 -0.63
N CYS A 123 -10.94 4.73 -1.03
CA CYS A 123 -11.25 5.56 -2.19
C CYS A 123 -12.23 6.67 -1.81
N ARG A 124 -12.05 7.83 -2.43
CA ARG A 124 -12.99 8.95 -2.46
C ARG A 124 -13.13 9.41 -3.89
N ALA A 125 -14.36 9.55 -4.36
CA ALA A 125 -14.66 10.18 -5.65
C ALA A 125 -15.27 11.56 -5.43
N ALA A 126 -14.97 12.48 -6.33
CA ALA A 126 -15.54 13.82 -6.36
C ALA A 126 -15.69 14.29 -7.81
N CYS A 127 -16.73 15.06 -8.09
CA CYS A 127 -16.78 15.79 -9.35
C CYS A 127 -15.72 16.87 -9.33
N SER A 128 -14.95 16.97 -10.41
CA SER A 128 -13.92 17.99 -10.61
C SER A 128 -14.32 18.97 -11.72
N GLY A 129 -14.06 20.24 -11.48
CA GLY A 129 -14.41 21.31 -12.42
C GLY A 129 -15.90 21.61 -12.50
N GLU A 130 -16.27 22.33 -13.55
CA GLU A 130 -17.64 22.72 -13.84
C GLU A 130 -18.38 21.65 -14.63
N VAL A 131 -19.68 21.52 -14.39
CA VAL A 131 -20.55 20.69 -15.21
C VAL A 131 -20.98 21.53 -16.42
N PHE A 132 -20.60 21.07 -17.60
CA PHE A 132 -21.05 21.70 -18.83
C PHE A 132 -22.33 21.01 -19.31
N ALA A 133 -23.36 21.81 -19.60
CA ALA A 133 -24.57 21.32 -20.22
C ALA A 133 -25.05 22.31 -21.27
N ALA A 134 -25.40 21.83 -22.46
CA ALA A 134 -25.87 22.65 -23.57
C ALA A 134 -26.94 21.92 -24.40
N PRO A 135 -27.90 22.64 -24.99
CA PRO A 135 -28.82 22.09 -25.96
C PRO A 135 -28.07 21.47 -27.15
N SER A 136 -28.54 20.31 -27.59
CA SER A 136 -27.98 19.59 -28.73
C SER A 136 -29.09 18.92 -29.51
N ALA A 137 -28.78 18.41 -30.72
CA ALA A 137 -29.73 17.67 -31.52
C ALA A 137 -30.16 16.39 -30.77
N GLY A 138 -31.43 16.31 -30.37
CA GLY A 138 -32.00 15.17 -29.64
C GLY A 138 -32.00 15.28 -28.11
N GLY A 139 -31.55 16.43 -27.54
CA GLY A 139 -31.60 16.62 -26.07
C GLY A 139 -30.57 17.60 -25.55
N ILE A 140 -30.00 17.27 -24.40
CA ILE A 140 -28.96 18.10 -23.74
C ILE A 140 -27.69 17.30 -23.65
N GLU A 141 -26.61 17.83 -24.26
CA GLU A 141 -25.28 17.26 -24.06
C GLU A 141 -24.73 17.72 -22.72
N VAL A 142 -24.29 16.76 -21.90
CA VAL A 142 -23.62 17.04 -20.63
C VAL A 142 -22.18 16.52 -20.65
N ARG A 143 -21.28 17.29 -20.02
CA ARG A 143 -19.88 16.91 -19.85
C ARG A 143 -19.45 17.27 -18.43
N PHE A 144 -18.80 16.34 -17.77
CA PHE A 144 -18.20 16.54 -16.44
C PHE A 144 -17.08 15.54 -16.22
N ALA A 145 -16.26 15.79 -15.20
CA ALA A 145 -15.20 14.89 -14.81
C ALA A 145 -15.42 14.38 -13.38
N VAL A 146 -15.03 13.14 -13.14
CA VAL A 146 -15.03 12.51 -11.82
C VAL A 146 -13.60 12.09 -11.49
N ASP A 147 -13.06 12.64 -10.40
CA ASP A 147 -11.76 12.27 -9.87
C ASP A 147 -11.92 11.19 -8.80
N PHE A 148 -11.25 10.07 -9.00
CA PHE A 148 -11.14 8.99 -8.04
C PHE A 148 -9.78 9.12 -7.35
N HIS A 149 -9.76 9.58 -6.09
CA HIS A 149 -8.58 9.59 -5.25
C HIS A 149 -8.53 8.30 -4.44
N PHE A 150 -7.43 7.58 -4.50
CA PHE A 150 -7.33 6.29 -3.84
C PHE A 150 -5.98 6.08 -3.17
N LEU A 151 -6.02 5.22 -2.15
CA LEU A 151 -4.89 4.73 -1.36
C LEU A 151 -5.00 3.22 -1.30
N ILE A 152 -3.99 2.52 -1.83
CA ILE A 152 -3.89 1.07 -1.80
C ILE A 152 -2.85 0.69 -0.75
N LEU A 153 -3.28 -0.09 0.23
CA LEU A 153 -2.46 -0.57 1.33
C LEU A 153 -2.41 -2.09 1.29
N ARG A 154 -1.25 -2.66 1.57
CA ARG A 154 -1.05 -4.09 1.77
C ARG A 154 -0.65 -4.35 3.21
N GLU A 155 -1.28 -5.34 3.79
CA GLU A 155 -0.92 -5.86 5.09
C GLU A 155 0.36 -6.68 4.97
N GLN A 156 1.32 -6.39 5.85
CA GLN A 156 2.58 -7.11 5.95
C GLN A 156 2.75 -7.60 7.37
N HIS A 157 2.86 -8.91 7.50
CA HIS A 157 3.14 -9.57 8.76
C HIS A 157 4.66 -9.73 8.93
N THR A 158 5.17 -9.35 10.07
CA THR A 158 6.57 -9.51 10.40
C THR A 158 6.74 -9.80 11.89
N ALA A 159 7.63 -10.73 12.22
CA ALA A 159 7.96 -10.98 13.60
C ALA A 159 8.98 -9.92 14.09
N ALA A 160 8.70 -9.34 15.24
CA ALA A 160 9.59 -8.40 15.90
C ALA A 160 9.91 -8.86 17.32
N VAL A 161 11.11 -8.58 17.78
CA VAL A 161 11.51 -8.83 19.17
C VAL A 161 10.76 -7.86 20.07
N CYS A 162 9.96 -8.42 20.99
CA CYS A 162 9.22 -7.66 22.00
C CYS A 162 9.86 -7.78 23.40
N GLY A 163 10.67 -8.84 23.63
CA GLY A 163 11.35 -9.05 24.89
C GLY A 163 12.62 -9.89 24.71
N ALA A 164 13.53 -9.74 25.63
CA ALA A 164 14.73 -10.58 25.71
C ALA A 164 15.15 -10.78 27.16
N ALA A 165 15.51 -12.02 27.50
CA ALA A 165 16.10 -12.36 28.79
C ALA A 165 17.51 -12.91 28.59
N LEU A 166 18.43 -12.47 29.44
CA LEU A 166 19.77 -13.02 29.52
C LEU A 166 19.78 -14.20 30.49
N GLY A 167 20.27 -15.33 30.00
CA GLY A 167 20.44 -16.54 30.79
C GLY A 167 21.84 -16.69 31.33
N GLU A 168 22.22 -17.94 31.58
CA GLU A 168 23.55 -18.28 32.10
C GLU A 168 24.65 -17.99 31.08
N PRO A 169 25.90 -17.81 31.54
CA PRO A 169 27.03 -17.75 30.63
C PRO A 169 27.03 -18.97 29.70
N ARG A 170 27.33 -18.73 28.45
CA ARG A 170 27.56 -19.82 27.50
C ARG A 170 28.74 -20.63 28.03
N THR A 171 28.44 -21.78 28.65
CA THR A 171 29.49 -22.73 29.05
C THR A 171 30.19 -23.22 27.80
N ARG A 172 31.37 -22.68 27.53
CA ARG A 172 32.28 -23.32 26.61
C ARG A 172 32.83 -24.53 27.35
N GLY A 173 32.59 -25.72 26.78
CA GLY A 173 33.11 -26.95 27.40
C GLY A 173 34.60 -26.77 27.72
N GLU A 174 35.01 -27.24 28.92
CA GLU A 174 36.39 -27.33 29.36
C GLU A 174 37.16 -28.32 28.49
N GLY A 175 37.28 -28.04 27.21
CA GLY A 175 38.02 -28.84 26.24
C GLY A 175 38.46 -27.97 25.11
N ASP A 176 39.55 -28.34 24.52
CA ASP A 176 40.31 -27.71 23.42
C ASP A 176 39.40 -27.24 22.25
N GLN A 177 38.59 -26.21 22.48
CA GLN A 177 37.82 -25.63 21.38
C GLN A 177 38.75 -24.78 20.53
N PRO A 178 38.76 -24.99 19.21
CA PRO A 178 39.60 -24.23 18.32
C PRO A 178 39.27 -22.75 18.41
N SER A 179 40.28 -21.92 18.49
CA SER A 179 40.14 -20.46 18.45
C SER A 179 39.61 -19.96 17.10
N VAL A 180 39.63 -20.82 16.09
CA VAL A 180 39.17 -20.55 14.72
C VAL A 180 38.55 -21.82 14.13
N VAL A 181 37.38 -21.69 13.51
CA VAL A 181 36.71 -22.76 12.79
C VAL A 181 36.79 -22.45 11.29
N LEU A 182 37.18 -23.45 10.51
CA LEU A 182 37.08 -23.37 9.04
C LEU A 182 35.76 -24.01 8.61
N ARG A 183 34.93 -23.24 7.90
CA ARG A 183 33.63 -23.71 7.42
C ARG A 183 33.38 -23.29 5.99
N LEU A 184 32.80 -24.18 5.20
CA LEU A 184 32.30 -23.87 3.87
C LEU A 184 30.93 -23.20 3.99
N ALA A 185 30.75 -22.02 3.37
CA ALA A 185 29.48 -21.33 3.34
C ALA A 185 28.47 -22.09 2.48
N SER A 186 27.28 -22.33 3.03
CA SER A 186 26.18 -23.00 2.33
C SER A 186 25.26 -21.97 1.62
N PRO A 187 24.63 -22.37 0.48
CA PRO A 187 23.67 -21.50 -0.17
C PRO A 187 22.51 -21.12 0.77
N GLY A 188 22.18 -19.83 0.83
CA GLY A 188 21.09 -19.31 1.65
C GLY A 188 21.44 -19.05 3.13
N GLU A 189 22.69 -19.31 3.53
CA GLU A 189 23.19 -18.99 4.87
C GLU A 189 23.67 -17.54 4.93
N GLY A 190 23.32 -16.81 6.02
CA GLY A 190 23.74 -15.42 6.23
C GLY A 190 24.90 -15.31 7.22
N LEU A 191 25.63 -14.18 7.16
CA LEU A 191 26.68 -13.88 8.14
C LEU A 191 26.15 -13.80 9.56
N TRP A 192 24.92 -13.33 9.74
CA TRP A 192 24.26 -13.21 11.04
C TRP A 192 24.03 -14.58 11.67
N GLU A 193 23.46 -15.52 10.92
CA GLU A 193 23.19 -16.89 11.38
C GLU A 193 24.50 -17.61 11.74
N LEU A 194 25.54 -17.43 10.94
CA LEU A 194 26.86 -17.96 11.25
C LEU A 194 27.44 -17.37 12.52
N ALA A 195 27.44 -16.06 12.64
CA ALA A 195 27.98 -15.37 13.80
C ALA A 195 27.24 -15.82 15.09
N LYS A 196 25.92 -15.90 15.02
CA LYS A 196 25.06 -16.37 16.12
C LYS A 196 25.35 -17.83 16.51
N ALA A 197 25.49 -18.72 15.53
CA ALA A 197 25.75 -20.14 15.74
C ALA A 197 27.12 -20.40 16.43
N TYR A 198 28.13 -19.63 16.01
CA TYR A 198 29.49 -19.77 16.55
C TYR A 198 29.82 -18.84 17.73
N GLY A 199 28.87 -18.02 18.15
CA GLY A 199 29.05 -17.08 19.28
C GLY A 199 30.12 -16.03 19.02
N THR A 200 30.24 -15.58 17.79
CA THR A 200 31.11 -14.50 17.33
C THR A 200 30.29 -13.33 16.79
N THR A 201 30.90 -12.32 16.20
CA THR A 201 30.19 -11.21 15.56
C THR A 201 30.36 -11.23 14.05
N THR A 202 29.42 -10.62 13.33
CA THR A 202 29.52 -10.46 11.87
C THR A 202 30.79 -9.72 11.45
N GLU A 203 31.13 -8.67 12.22
CA GLU A 203 32.33 -7.85 11.99
C GLU A 203 33.62 -8.68 12.12
N GLN A 204 33.68 -9.59 13.09
CA GLN A 204 34.85 -10.46 13.28
C GLN A 204 35.00 -11.45 12.14
N ILE A 205 33.87 -12.01 11.61
CA ILE A 205 33.92 -12.89 10.43
C ILE A 205 34.36 -12.10 9.21
N VAL A 206 33.81 -10.92 8.99
CA VAL A 206 34.16 -10.04 7.87
C VAL A 206 35.65 -9.69 7.91
N GLN A 207 36.17 -9.26 9.07
CA GLN A 207 37.56 -8.88 9.26
C GLN A 207 38.52 -10.06 9.05
N ALA A 208 38.19 -11.25 9.60
CA ALA A 208 39.04 -12.43 9.51
C ALA A 208 39.16 -12.97 8.06
N ASN A 209 38.18 -12.69 7.21
CA ASN A 209 38.12 -13.19 5.83
C ASN A 209 38.37 -12.10 4.77
N GLY A 210 38.55 -10.85 5.17
CA GLY A 210 38.69 -9.73 4.24
C GLY A 210 37.48 -9.53 3.33
N LEU A 211 36.26 -9.79 3.83
CA LEU A 211 35.03 -9.68 3.07
C LEU A 211 34.57 -8.22 2.98
N GLU A 212 33.86 -7.90 1.89
CA GLU A 212 33.07 -6.67 1.83
C GLU A 212 31.80 -6.84 2.67
N GLU A 213 31.33 -5.74 3.28
CA GLU A 213 30.15 -5.76 4.15
C GLU A 213 28.92 -6.38 3.43
N GLY A 214 28.29 -7.37 4.06
CA GLY A 214 27.06 -8.01 3.57
C GLY A 214 27.26 -9.11 2.52
N GLN A 215 28.48 -9.40 2.10
CA GLN A 215 28.76 -10.46 1.12
C GLN A 215 29.26 -11.75 1.78
N LEU A 216 28.53 -12.83 1.60
CA LEU A 216 28.96 -14.17 1.92
C LEU A 216 29.40 -14.86 0.62
N PRO A 217 30.71 -15.14 0.42
CA PRO A 217 31.17 -15.83 -0.78
C PRO A 217 30.74 -17.30 -0.73
N LEU A 218 29.83 -17.68 -1.65
CA LEU A 218 29.36 -19.07 -1.78
C LEU A 218 30.49 -19.97 -2.24
N GLY A 219 30.63 -21.13 -1.60
CA GLY A 219 31.62 -22.12 -1.95
C GLY A 219 33.06 -21.80 -1.53
N GLN A 220 33.27 -20.75 -0.75
CA GLN A 220 34.55 -20.45 -0.13
C GLN A 220 34.63 -20.96 1.30
N MET A 221 35.83 -21.28 1.74
CA MET A 221 36.15 -21.65 3.10
C MET A 221 36.22 -20.35 3.93
N LEU A 222 35.40 -20.25 4.96
CA LEU A 222 35.36 -19.11 5.88
C LEU A 222 36.14 -19.42 7.17
N LEU A 223 36.95 -18.46 7.58
CA LEU A 223 37.53 -18.39 8.91
C LEU A 223 36.51 -17.80 9.89
N ILE A 224 36.05 -18.59 10.85
CA ILE A 224 35.13 -18.12 11.89
C ILE A 224 35.88 -18.04 13.20
N PRO A 225 36.24 -16.81 13.64
CA PRO A 225 36.95 -16.64 14.90
C PRO A 225 36.04 -16.89 16.08
N SER A 226 36.50 -17.58 17.09
CA SER A 226 35.81 -17.75 18.37
C SER A 226 36.13 -16.56 19.25
N VAL A 227 35.12 -15.87 19.81
CA VAL A 227 35.33 -14.83 20.81
C VAL A 227 35.77 -15.48 22.12
N ARG A 228 36.93 -15.09 22.64
CA ARG A 228 37.43 -15.50 23.95
C ARG A 228 36.79 -14.71 25.07
#